data_55ba18ce169ce9e07094d44f7960a879
#
_entry.id   55ba18ce169ce9e07094d44f7960a879
#
_cell.length_a   1.000
_cell.length_b   1.000
_cell.length_c   1.000
_cell.angle_alpha   90.00
_cell.angle_beta   90.00
_cell.angle_gamma   90.00
#
_symmetry.space_group_name_H-M   'P 1'
#
loop_
_entity.id
_entity.type
_entity.pdbx_description
1 polymer ?
#
loop_
_entity_poly.entity_id
_entity_poly.type
_entity_poly.pdbx_seq_one_letter_code
_entity_poly.pdbx_strand_id
1 'polypeptide(L)'
;GTSGGNQIAVLQLAMGRPGSTPRQRLADIRKETARVKAAVSDNTPETVMLYTTIVHALPTLLERVGVKRPLRVSNLLFSNPFGLPTRCYLMGAEVELALPMSVVAAGQMLNITVVTLADRLQIGLLGIPGAIEHIAQLAAHIDAAYEELKAELSEPRD
;
A
#
# COMPACT_ATOMS: atom_id res chain seq x y z
N GLY A 1 -30.37 -8.28 -4.26
CA GLY A 1 -29.43 -8.56 -5.33
C GLY A 1 -28.01 -8.37 -4.82
N THR A 2 -27.23 -9.45 -4.73
CA THR A 2 -25.80 -9.40 -4.44
C THR A 2 -25.12 -8.75 -5.64
N SER A 3 -24.68 -7.51 -5.54
CA SER A 3 -23.79 -6.92 -6.53
C SER A 3 -22.46 -7.66 -6.44
N GLY A 4 -22.26 -8.62 -7.32
CA GLY A 4 -20.98 -9.29 -7.49
C GLY A 4 -19.98 -8.32 -8.10
N GLY A 5 -19.01 -7.88 -7.33
CA GLY A 5 -17.90 -7.03 -7.76
C GLY A 5 -16.89 -6.88 -6.64
N ASN A 6 -15.64 -6.65 -7.01
CA ASN A 6 -14.58 -6.37 -6.04
C ASN A 6 -14.76 -4.93 -5.50
N GLN A 7 -15.16 -4.80 -4.25
CA GLN A 7 -15.30 -3.50 -3.58
C GLN A 7 -13.96 -3.11 -2.97
N ILE A 8 -13.29 -2.13 -3.54
CA ILE A 8 -12.01 -1.63 -3.06
C ILE A 8 -12.22 -0.23 -2.48
N ALA A 9 -11.85 -0.05 -1.22
CA ALA A 9 -11.74 1.26 -0.59
C ALA A 9 -10.27 1.68 -0.55
N VAL A 10 -9.98 2.93 -0.94
CA VAL A 10 -8.65 3.50 -0.87
C VAL A 10 -8.62 4.52 0.25
N LEU A 11 -7.72 4.31 1.20
CA LEU A 11 -7.54 5.14 2.37
C LEU A 11 -6.25 5.93 2.25
N GLN A 12 -6.29 7.22 2.61
CA GLN A 12 -5.10 8.06 2.64
C GLN A 12 -4.47 8.04 4.03
N LEU A 13 -3.19 7.72 4.07
CA LEU A 13 -2.40 7.63 5.29
C LEU A 13 -1.11 8.43 5.17
N ALA A 14 -0.76 9.16 6.23
CA ALA A 14 0.58 9.72 6.36
C ALA A 14 1.55 8.62 6.82
N MET A 15 2.62 8.39 6.04
CA MET A 15 3.60 7.32 6.27
C MET A 15 4.73 7.72 7.23
N GLY A 16 4.46 8.58 8.20
CA GLY A 16 5.42 9.06 9.17
C GLY A 16 6.07 10.39 8.78
N ARG A 17 6.98 10.87 9.64
CA ARG A 17 7.69 12.15 9.47
C ARG A 17 9.16 11.91 9.19
N PRO A 18 9.80 12.73 8.35
CA PRO A 18 11.25 12.70 8.20
C PRO A 18 11.95 12.87 9.57
N GLY A 19 12.99 12.10 9.83
CA GLY A 19 13.76 12.16 11.07
C GLY A 19 13.16 11.44 12.27
N SER A 20 11.98 10.81 12.15
CA SER A 20 11.46 9.92 13.20
C SER A 20 12.25 8.62 13.28
N THR A 21 12.42 8.09 14.51
CA THR A 21 12.97 6.74 14.68
C THR A 21 12.03 5.69 14.07
N PRO A 22 12.50 4.48 13.73
CA PRO A 22 11.66 3.40 13.22
C PRO A 22 10.47 3.08 14.13
N ARG A 23 10.70 3.05 15.44
CA ARG A 23 9.67 2.80 16.45
C ARG A 23 8.61 3.92 16.48
N GLN A 24 9.04 5.18 16.43
CA GLN A 24 8.13 6.34 16.39
C GLN A 24 7.29 6.31 15.10
N ARG A 25 7.94 6.04 13.96
CA ARG A 25 7.26 5.94 12.68
C ARG A 25 6.21 4.83 12.67
N LEU A 26 6.55 3.67 13.21
CA LEU A 26 5.60 2.55 13.34
C LEU A 26 4.40 2.94 14.23
N ALA A 27 4.64 3.62 15.34
CA ALA A 27 3.58 4.08 16.25
C ALA A 27 2.65 5.09 15.56
N ASP A 28 3.21 6.05 14.82
CA ASP A 28 2.45 7.06 14.07
C ASP A 28 1.59 6.40 12.98
N ILE A 29 2.16 5.47 12.20
CA ILE A 29 1.43 4.72 11.17
C ILE A 29 0.29 3.90 11.78
N ARG A 30 0.53 3.21 12.90
CA ARG A 30 -0.50 2.42 13.58
C ARG A 30 -1.64 3.30 14.07
N LYS A 31 -1.33 4.45 14.68
CA LYS A 31 -2.31 5.43 15.15
C LYS A 31 -3.16 5.96 13.99
N GLU A 32 -2.51 6.37 12.91
CA GLU A 32 -3.19 6.90 11.73
C GLU A 32 -4.05 5.85 11.04
N THR A 33 -3.55 4.62 10.93
CA THR A 33 -4.30 3.49 10.38
C THR A 33 -5.55 3.19 11.21
N ALA A 34 -5.45 3.20 12.54
CA ALA A 34 -6.59 2.98 13.42
C ALA A 34 -7.64 4.10 13.26
N ARG A 35 -7.19 5.38 13.18
CA ARG A 35 -8.07 6.53 12.96
C ARG A 35 -8.85 6.41 11.64
N VAL A 36 -8.16 6.07 10.56
CA VAL A 36 -8.78 5.97 9.24
C VAL A 36 -9.72 4.76 9.16
N LYS A 37 -9.34 3.63 9.75
CA LYS A 37 -10.21 2.45 9.82
C LYS A 37 -11.50 2.73 10.62
N ALA A 38 -11.40 3.44 11.73
CA ALA A 38 -12.57 3.85 12.50
C ALA A 38 -13.50 4.74 11.66
N ALA A 39 -12.94 5.75 10.97
CA ALA A 39 -13.72 6.60 10.08
C ALA A 39 -14.43 5.84 8.96
N VAL A 40 -13.84 4.76 8.44
CA VAL A 40 -14.49 3.89 7.44
C VAL A 40 -15.61 3.06 8.08
N SER A 41 -15.37 2.52 9.28
CA SER A 41 -16.36 1.69 9.98
C SER A 41 -17.60 2.50 10.43
N ASP A 42 -17.41 3.79 10.69
CA ASP A 42 -18.49 4.70 11.10
C ASP A 42 -19.34 5.21 9.92
N ASN A 43 -18.97 4.86 8.67
CA ASN A 43 -19.68 5.27 7.47
C ASN A 43 -20.27 4.06 6.72
N THR A 44 -21.32 4.35 5.93
CA THR A 44 -21.93 3.29 5.10
C THR A 44 -21.01 2.91 3.93
N PRO A 45 -21.09 1.67 3.42
CA PRO A 45 -20.33 1.24 2.25
C PRO A 45 -20.50 2.16 1.03
N GLU A 46 -21.70 2.70 0.84
CA GLU A 46 -22.02 3.63 -0.25
C GLU A 46 -21.25 4.94 -0.11
N THR A 47 -21.17 5.49 1.12
CA THR A 47 -20.41 6.72 1.42
C THR A 47 -18.92 6.50 1.16
N VAL A 48 -18.36 5.37 1.59
CA VAL A 48 -16.95 5.02 1.37
C VAL A 48 -16.66 4.85 -0.12
N MET A 49 -17.57 4.20 -0.85
CA MET A 49 -17.44 4.01 -2.30
C MET A 49 -17.53 5.35 -3.05
N LEU A 50 -18.46 6.22 -2.67
CA LEU A 50 -18.60 7.56 -3.25
C LEU A 50 -17.33 8.39 -3.04
N TYR A 51 -16.80 8.42 -1.82
CA TYR A 51 -15.54 9.08 -1.51
C TYR A 51 -14.39 8.54 -2.36
N THR A 52 -14.23 7.22 -2.42
CA THR A 52 -13.19 6.56 -3.23
C THR A 52 -13.31 6.94 -4.71
N THR A 53 -14.54 6.92 -5.23
CA THR A 53 -14.82 7.28 -6.63
C THR A 53 -14.44 8.74 -6.91
N ILE A 54 -14.86 9.68 -6.07
CA ILE A 54 -14.55 11.10 -6.24
C ILE A 54 -13.03 11.32 -6.20
N VAL A 55 -12.35 10.75 -5.22
CA VAL A 55 -10.90 10.92 -5.03
C VAL A 55 -10.11 10.40 -6.24
N HIS A 56 -10.54 9.30 -6.85
CA HIS A 56 -9.84 8.71 -8.00
C HIS A 56 -10.31 9.28 -9.36
N ALA A 57 -11.59 9.61 -9.50
CA ALA A 57 -12.12 10.13 -10.75
C ALA A 57 -11.73 11.59 -11.00
N LEU A 58 -11.65 12.39 -9.94
CA LEU A 58 -11.36 13.82 -10.08
C LEU A 58 -10.01 14.12 -10.75
N PRO A 59 -8.87 13.52 -10.36
CA PRO A 59 -7.60 13.71 -11.05
C PRO A 59 -7.68 13.32 -12.53
N THR A 60 -8.29 12.19 -12.84
CA THR A 60 -8.45 11.70 -14.22
C THR A 60 -9.31 12.65 -15.06
N LEU A 61 -10.37 13.21 -14.48
CA LEU A 61 -11.21 14.17 -15.15
C LEU A 61 -10.47 15.49 -15.42
N LEU A 62 -9.73 15.98 -14.44
CA LEU A 62 -8.92 17.19 -14.57
C LEU A 62 -7.84 17.04 -15.66
N GLU A 63 -7.20 15.90 -15.76
CA GLU A 63 -6.26 15.59 -16.85
C GLU A 63 -6.95 15.63 -18.23
N ARG A 64 -8.14 15.03 -18.35
CA ARG A 64 -8.91 15.03 -19.61
C ARG A 64 -9.33 16.43 -20.08
N VAL A 65 -9.61 17.35 -19.17
CA VAL A 65 -9.94 18.74 -19.51
C VAL A 65 -8.71 19.64 -19.65
N GLY A 66 -7.50 19.07 -19.66
CA GLY A 66 -6.27 19.78 -19.98
C GLY A 66 -5.63 20.53 -18.81
N VAL A 67 -6.00 20.21 -17.58
CA VAL A 67 -5.34 20.79 -16.40
C VAL A 67 -3.91 20.22 -16.30
N LYS A 68 -2.92 21.08 -16.53
CA LYS A 68 -1.50 20.70 -16.63
C LYS A 68 -0.87 20.20 -15.31
N ARG A 69 -1.51 20.40 -14.18
CA ARG A 69 -1.09 19.92 -12.86
C ARG A 69 -2.31 19.35 -12.13
N PRO A 70 -2.71 18.11 -12.43
CA PRO A 70 -3.82 17.49 -11.74
C PRO A 70 -3.51 17.36 -10.25
N LEU A 71 -4.55 17.39 -9.43
CA LEU A 71 -4.44 17.22 -8.00
C LEU A 71 -3.85 15.81 -7.71
N ARG A 72 -2.65 15.77 -7.17
CA ARG A 72 -2.05 14.50 -6.75
C ARG A 72 -2.62 14.10 -5.40
N VAL A 73 -3.46 13.11 -5.41
CA VAL A 73 -4.15 12.62 -4.21
C VAL A 73 -3.22 11.77 -3.33
N SER A 74 -2.31 11.04 -3.96
CA SER A 74 -1.29 10.24 -3.27
C SER A 74 -0.03 10.10 -4.12
N ASN A 75 1.12 9.90 -3.49
CA ASN A 75 2.39 9.71 -4.16
C ASN A 75 2.59 8.24 -4.57
N LEU A 76 2.09 7.34 -3.75
CA LEU A 76 2.19 5.89 -3.95
C LEU A 76 0.89 5.22 -3.51
N LEU A 77 0.64 4.05 -4.07
CA LEU A 77 -0.38 3.12 -3.61
C LEU A 77 0.30 1.98 -2.85
N PHE A 78 -0.16 1.73 -1.63
CA PHE A 78 0.21 0.56 -0.85
C PHE A 78 -0.98 -0.39 -0.78
N SER A 79 -0.79 -1.65 -1.19
CA SER A 79 -1.82 -2.68 -1.19
C SER A 79 -1.35 -3.90 -0.40
N ASN A 80 -2.22 -4.41 0.44
CA ASN A 80 -1.99 -5.65 1.18
C ASN A 80 -3.23 -6.54 1.01
N PRO A 81 -3.35 -7.24 -0.13
CA PRO A 81 -4.41 -8.21 -0.34
C PRO A 81 -4.22 -9.43 0.57
N PHE A 82 -5.21 -10.33 0.56
CA PHE A 82 -5.13 -11.57 1.33
C PHE A 82 -3.90 -12.38 0.92
N GLY A 83 -3.10 -12.74 1.91
CA GLY A 83 -2.01 -13.68 1.75
C GLY A 83 -2.47 -15.13 1.89
N LEU A 84 -1.56 -16.03 1.61
CA LEU A 84 -1.69 -17.48 1.81
C LEU A 84 -0.94 -17.84 3.10
N PRO A 85 -1.63 -17.95 4.25
CA PRO A 85 -0.96 -18.09 5.56
C PRO A 85 -0.31 -19.46 5.77
N THR A 86 -0.60 -20.41 4.88
CA THR A 86 -0.07 -21.77 4.91
C THR A 86 0.66 -22.10 3.62
N ARG A 87 1.49 -23.13 3.64
CA ARG A 87 2.12 -23.66 2.43
C ARG A 87 1.06 -24.06 1.42
N CYS A 88 1.25 -23.65 0.19
CA CYS A 88 0.34 -23.93 -0.90
C CYS A 88 1.03 -24.77 -1.97
N TYR A 89 0.23 -25.57 -2.66
CA TYR A 89 0.70 -26.43 -3.73
C TYR A 89 -0.10 -26.15 -5.00
N LEU A 90 0.59 -26.02 -6.11
CA LEU A 90 -0.01 -25.90 -7.42
C LEU A 90 0.37 -27.13 -8.25
N MET A 91 -0.63 -27.93 -8.63
CA MET A 91 -0.43 -29.18 -9.39
C MET A 91 0.60 -30.15 -8.77
N GLY A 92 0.65 -30.20 -7.45
CA GLY A 92 1.56 -31.07 -6.69
C GLY A 92 2.94 -30.47 -6.37
N ALA A 93 3.30 -29.33 -6.94
CA ALA A 93 4.52 -28.58 -6.63
C ALA A 93 4.27 -27.53 -5.56
N GLU A 94 5.19 -27.40 -4.59
CA GLU A 94 5.11 -26.34 -3.56
C GLU A 94 5.32 -24.96 -4.21
N VAL A 95 4.48 -24.00 -3.83
CA VAL A 95 4.62 -22.60 -4.25
C VAL A 95 5.62 -21.92 -3.32
N GLU A 96 6.83 -21.72 -3.80
CA GLU A 96 7.91 -21.08 -3.04
C GLU A 96 7.89 -19.55 -3.13
N LEU A 97 7.29 -19.00 -4.20
CA LEU A 97 7.28 -17.57 -4.48
C LEU A 97 5.94 -17.16 -5.10
N ALA A 98 5.35 -16.10 -4.56
CA ALA A 98 4.18 -15.45 -5.12
C ALA A 98 4.48 -13.95 -5.25
N LEU A 99 4.84 -13.50 -6.45
CA LEU A 99 5.15 -12.09 -6.71
C LEU A 99 3.84 -11.31 -6.92
N PRO A 100 3.46 -10.43 -6.00
CA PRO A 100 2.29 -9.61 -6.18
C PRO A 100 2.59 -8.50 -7.19
N MET A 101 1.75 -8.39 -8.21
CA MET A 101 1.79 -7.31 -9.18
C MET A 101 0.43 -6.63 -9.25
N SER A 102 0.43 -5.32 -9.24
CA SER A 102 -0.77 -4.51 -9.36
C SER A 102 -0.58 -3.47 -10.48
N VAL A 103 -1.49 -2.52 -10.58
CA VAL A 103 -1.42 -1.44 -11.56
C VAL A 103 -1.04 -0.12 -10.88
N VAL A 104 -0.37 0.75 -11.62
CA VAL A 104 -0.16 2.14 -11.19
C VAL A 104 -1.33 2.97 -11.73
N ALA A 105 -2.13 3.54 -10.83
CA ALA A 105 -3.26 4.35 -11.22
C ALA A 105 -2.83 5.73 -11.72
N ALA A 106 -3.72 6.41 -12.45
CA ALA A 106 -3.47 7.77 -12.94
C ALA A 106 -3.09 8.72 -11.79
N GLY A 107 -2.04 9.50 -11.99
CA GLY A 107 -1.51 10.43 -10.99
C GLY A 107 -0.59 9.81 -9.92
N GLN A 108 -0.42 8.50 -9.90
CA GLN A 108 0.52 7.79 -9.04
C GLN A 108 1.81 7.45 -9.78
N MET A 109 2.91 7.27 -9.06
CA MET A 109 4.21 6.94 -9.64
C MET A 109 4.72 5.57 -9.20
N LEU A 110 4.22 5.06 -8.07
CA LEU A 110 4.68 3.84 -7.44
C LEU A 110 3.49 3.07 -6.85
N ASN A 111 3.50 1.76 -7.08
CA ASN A 111 2.64 0.81 -6.39
C ASN A 111 3.51 -0.18 -5.61
N ILE A 112 3.21 -0.35 -4.34
CA ILE A 112 3.83 -1.34 -3.47
C ILE A 112 2.73 -2.32 -3.06
N THR A 113 2.85 -3.57 -3.49
CA THR A 113 1.90 -4.61 -3.11
C THR A 113 2.60 -5.66 -2.27
N VAL A 114 1.99 -6.03 -1.15
CA VAL A 114 2.55 -6.97 -0.19
C VAL A 114 1.61 -8.15 -0.04
N VAL A 115 2.12 -9.37 -0.11
CA VAL A 115 1.35 -10.59 0.20
C VAL A 115 2.14 -11.48 1.14
N THR A 116 1.43 -12.18 2.02
CA THR A 116 2.03 -13.21 2.87
C THR A 116 1.94 -14.56 2.17
N LEU A 117 3.05 -15.28 2.10
CA LEU A 117 3.10 -16.67 1.66
C LEU A 117 3.76 -17.49 2.77
N ALA A 118 2.96 -18.29 3.46
CA ALA A 118 3.36 -19.02 4.67
C ALA A 118 3.98 -18.06 5.73
N ASP A 119 5.27 -18.20 6.01
CA ASP A 119 6.04 -17.38 6.96
C ASP A 119 6.80 -16.20 6.31
N ARG A 120 6.62 -15.99 5.00
CA ARG A 120 7.35 -14.98 4.22
C ARG A 120 6.45 -13.86 3.75
N LEU A 121 6.98 -12.65 3.80
CA LEU A 121 6.38 -11.47 3.21
C LEU A 121 6.98 -11.24 1.82
N GLN A 122 6.14 -11.26 0.80
CA GLN A 122 6.53 -10.99 -0.58
C GLN A 122 6.13 -9.57 -0.94
N ILE A 123 7.07 -8.77 -1.46
CA ILE A 123 6.84 -7.37 -1.78
C ILE A 123 7.05 -7.17 -3.29
N GLY A 124 6.02 -6.70 -3.96
CA GLY A 124 6.08 -6.29 -5.36
C GLY A 124 6.17 -4.77 -5.47
N LEU A 125 7.12 -4.28 -6.24
CA LEU A 125 7.34 -2.86 -6.53
C LEU A 125 7.07 -2.61 -8.02
N LEU A 126 6.13 -1.76 -8.33
CA LEU A 126 5.82 -1.36 -9.70
C LEU A 126 5.88 0.17 -9.82
N GLY A 127 6.83 0.67 -10.60
CA GLY A 127 7.03 2.09 -10.84
C GLY A 127 6.82 2.47 -12.30
N ILE A 128 6.48 3.73 -12.55
CA ILE A 128 6.43 4.28 -13.91
C ILE A 128 7.85 4.55 -14.39
N PRO A 129 8.25 4.05 -15.57
CA PRO A 129 9.54 4.37 -16.17
C PRO A 129 9.76 5.88 -16.27
N GLY A 130 10.93 6.37 -15.88
CA GLY A 130 11.27 7.80 -15.86
C GLY A 130 10.74 8.60 -14.65
N ALA A 131 9.80 8.04 -13.86
CA ALA A 131 9.36 8.65 -12.61
C ALA A 131 10.10 8.10 -11.39
N ILE A 132 10.51 6.82 -11.46
CA ILE A 132 11.32 6.13 -10.45
C ILE A 132 12.51 5.49 -11.17
N GLU A 133 13.66 6.18 -11.14
CA GLU A 133 14.84 5.76 -11.88
C GLU A 133 15.55 4.54 -11.26
N HIS A 134 15.45 4.38 -9.94
CA HIS A 134 16.23 3.36 -9.20
C HIS A 134 15.33 2.50 -8.30
N ILE A 135 14.35 1.82 -8.89
CA ILE A 135 13.41 0.96 -8.13
C ILE A 135 14.13 -0.17 -7.37
N ALA A 136 15.26 -0.65 -7.88
CA ALA A 136 16.09 -1.65 -7.20
C ALA A 136 16.73 -1.10 -5.91
N GLN A 137 17.08 0.19 -5.87
CA GLN A 137 17.57 0.82 -4.64
C GLN A 137 16.45 0.94 -3.59
N LEU A 138 15.22 1.16 -4.02
CA LEU A 138 14.07 1.17 -3.11
C LEU A 138 13.90 -0.19 -2.43
N ALA A 139 14.08 -1.31 -3.15
CA ALA A 139 14.06 -2.64 -2.56
C ALA A 139 15.14 -2.78 -1.48
N ALA A 140 16.39 -2.40 -1.77
CA ALA A 140 17.47 -2.42 -0.78
C ALA A 140 17.19 -1.53 0.45
N HIS A 141 16.55 -0.37 0.25
CA HIS A 141 16.15 0.50 1.36
C HIS A 141 15.03 -0.12 2.22
N ILE A 142 14.12 -0.87 1.61
CA ILE A 142 13.07 -1.60 2.34
C ILE A 142 13.69 -2.67 3.23
N ASP A 143 14.64 -3.45 2.70
CA ASP A 143 15.35 -4.47 3.45
C ASP A 143 16.14 -3.85 4.62
N ALA A 144 16.89 -2.78 4.37
CA ALA A 144 17.63 -2.06 5.40
C ALA A 144 16.72 -1.50 6.50
N ALA A 145 15.60 -0.87 6.12
CA ALA A 145 14.63 -0.32 7.07
C ALA A 145 13.93 -1.42 7.90
N TYR A 146 13.72 -2.59 7.31
CA TYR A 146 13.18 -3.75 8.03
C TYR A 146 14.16 -4.24 9.11
N GLU A 147 15.44 -4.41 8.77
CA GLU A 147 16.44 -4.84 9.75
C GLU A 147 16.66 -3.79 10.86
N GLU A 148 16.66 -2.51 10.52
CA GLU A 148 16.72 -1.42 11.50
C GLU A 148 15.53 -1.47 12.47
N LEU A 149 14.31 -1.61 11.96
CA LEU A 149 13.11 -1.73 12.80
C LEU A 149 13.16 -2.97 13.69
N LYS A 150 13.59 -4.10 13.14
CA LYS A 150 13.71 -5.37 13.87
C LYS A 150 14.73 -5.26 15.01
N ALA A 151 15.88 -4.64 14.77
CA ALA A 151 16.88 -4.38 15.80
C ALA A 151 16.31 -3.53 16.91
N GLU A 152 15.69 -2.38 16.60
CA GLU A 152 15.10 -1.48 17.59
C GLU A 152 13.95 -2.12 18.40
N LEU A 153 13.17 -3.02 17.79
CA LEU A 153 12.11 -3.73 18.49
C LEU A 153 12.60 -4.89 19.35
N SER A 154 13.81 -5.40 19.09
CA SER A 154 14.43 -6.47 19.86
C SER A 154 15.15 -5.97 21.12
N GLU A 155 15.39 -4.67 21.24
CA GLU A 155 15.96 -4.06 22.44
C GLU A 155 14.94 -4.08 23.59
N PRO A 156 15.35 -4.52 24.81
CA PRO A 156 14.49 -4.51 25.97
C PRO A 156 13.98 -3.08 26.24
N ARG A 157 12.74 -2.97 26.67
CA ARG A 157 12.23 -1.69 27.19
C ARG A 157 12.79 -1.47 28.59
N ASP A 158 13.62 -0.46 28.75
CA ASP A 158 13.96 0.09 30.07
C ASP A 158 12.71 0.65 30.76
#